data_1bd8f21fb7587c2ca1011d1b3dd4de9f
#
_entry.id   1bd8f21fb7587c2ca1011d1b3dd4de9f
#
_cell.length_a   1.000
_cell.length_b   1.000
_cell.length_c   1.000
_cell.angle_alpha   90.00
_cell.angle_beta   90.00
_cell.angle_gamma   90.00
#
_symmetry.space_group_name_H-M   'P 1'
#
loop_
_entity.id
_entity.type
_entity.pdbx_description
1 polymer ?
#
loop_
_entity_poly.entity_id
_entity_poly.type
_entity_poly.pdbx_seq_one_letter_code
_entity_poly.pdbx_strand_id
1 'polypeptide(L)'
;ALTGETIPSLKDSSKVLKENTAMGDLCNMVFATTIVVNGHGEAIVVETGMNTRVGKIAGMIIEDESPETPIQKKLAEVGKILAIACIIICVLIFVIGIFKKIPIVEMFMTSVGLAVAAIPEGLPAIVTIMLSIGVTKMAKKNSIIRKLPAVETLGSSSVICSDKTGTLTQNKMTVTDVRNCFGRANSSEKKFILELGTMCTDTTEERINGKLGFVGEATEVAISNAAMEEGVSKSFLYDEMKRINDIPFDSKRKMMTTIHKYGNGYRIITKGAPDVLLKRCSNCYSGGQIVPIFSKKDDI
;
A
#
# COMPACT_ATOMS: atom_id res chain seq x y z
N ALA A 1 -0.77 -10.09 -6.67
CA ALA A 1 -0.68 -9.34 -5.41
C ALA A 1 -0.17 -10.21 -4.26
N LEU A 2 -0.75 -11.38 -4.01
CA LEU A 2 -0.34 -12.26 -2.90
C LEU A 2 1.03 -12.92 -3.08
N THR A 3 1.49 -13.08 -4.32
CA THR A 3 2.79 -13.67 -4.69
C THR A 3 3.84 -12.64 -5.06
N GLY A 4 3.48 -11.34 -5.03
CA GLY A 4 4.35 -10.24 -5.48
C GLY A 4 4.49 -10.13 -7.00
N GLU A 5 3.78 -10.93 -7.77
CA GLU A 5 3.82 -10.88 -9.23
C GLU A 5 3.02 -9.70 -9.77
N THR A 6 3.60 -9.03 -10.78
CA THR A 6 2.97 -7.91 -11.49
C THR A 6 2.20 -8.35 -12.72
N ILE A 7 2.44 -9.58 -13.21
CA ILE A 7 1.77 -10.12 -14.40
C ILE A 7 0.47 -10.81 -13.97
N PRO A 8 -0.66 -10.51 -14.61
CA PRO A 8 -1.92 -11.20 -14.33
C PRO A 8 -1.84 -12.70 -14.63
N SER A 9 -2.35 -13.53 -13.72
CA SER A 9 -2.45 -14.97 -13.88
C SER A 9 -3.78 -15.34 -14.53
N LEU A 10 -3.72 -16.07 -15.64
CA LEU A 10 -4.93 -16.59 -16.30
C LEU A 10 -5.63 -17.62 -15.38
N LYS A 11 -6.94 -17.44 -15.22
CA LYS A 11 -7.78 -18.37 -14.45
C LYS A 11 -8.61 -19.25 -15.38
N ASP A 12 -8.64 -20.53 -15.05
CA ASP A 12 -9.29 -21.56 -15.86
C ASP A 12 -9.89 -22.64 -14.91
N SER A 13 -11.20 -22.64 -14.78
CA SER A 13 -11.93 -23.56 -13.89
C SER A 13 -11.94 -25.02 -14.38
N SER A 14 -11.61 -25.28 -15.65
CA SER A 14 -11.59 -26.64 -16.21
C SER A 14 -10.39 -27.47 -15.74
N LYS A 15 -9.35 -26.83 -15.22
CA LYS A 15 -8.13 -27.50 -14.80
C LYS A 15 -8.25 -28.12 -13.42
N VAL A 16 -7.91 -29.41 -13.33
CA VAL A 16 -7.75 -30.10 -12.05
C VAL A 16 -6.27 -30.06 -11.67
N LEU A 17 -5.98 -29.49 -10.51
CA LEU A 17 -4.62 -29.31 -10.01
C LEU A 17 -4.28 -30.36 -8.94
N LYS A 18 -2.97 -30.59 -8.74
CA LYS A 18 -2.49 -31.48 -7.67
C LYS A 18 -2.59 -30.74 -6.32
N GLU A 19 -2.76 -31.52 -5.24
CA GLU A 19 -2.93 -31.00 -3.87
C GLU A 19 -1.80 -30.05 -3.41
N ASN A 20 -0.58 -30.29 -3.85
CA ASN A 20 0.60 -29.48 -3.49
C ASN A 20 1.01 -28.46 -4.56
N THR A 21 0.07 -27.97 -5.37
CA THR A 21 0.36 -26.95 -6.37
C THR A 21 0.70 -25.61 -5.67
N ALA A 22 1.79 -24.96 -6.10
CA ALA A 22 2.20 -23.66 -5.56
C ALA A 22 1.10 -22.61 -5.76
N MET A 23 1.01 -21.64 -4.84
CA MET A 23 -0.07 -20.65 -4.81
C MET A 23 -0.15 -19.80 -6.10
N GLY A 24 0.99 -19.47 -6.72
CA GLY A 24 1.04 -18.76 -7.99
C GLY A 24 0.45 -19.54 -9.16
N ASP A 25 0.54 -20.87 -9.11
CA ASP A 25 0.10 -21.77 -10.18
C ASP A 25 -1.36 -22.25 -10.02
N LEU A 26 -2.06 -21.84 -8.96
CA LEU A 26 -3.47 -22.18 -8.72
C LEU A 26 -4.38 -21.45 -9.70
N CYS A 27 -4.40 -21.90 -10.95
CA CYS A 27 -5.18 -21.27 -12.02
C CYS A 27 -6.69 -21.49 -11.92
N ASN A 28 -7.16 -22.46 -11.11
CA ASN A 28 -8.59 -22.74 -10.89
C ASN A 28 -9.15 -22.05 -9.61
N MET A 29 -8.37 -21.23 -8.95
CA MET A 29 -8.79 -20.50 -7.73
C MET A 29 -8.60 -18.99 -7.88
N VAL A 30 -9.50 -18.24 -7.25
CA VAL A 30 -9.40 -16.80 -7.04
C VAL A 30 -9.23 -16.52 -5.55
N PHE A 31 -8.57 -15.42 -5.20
CA PHE A 31 -8.19 -15.14 -3.82
C PHE A 31 -8.72 -13.78 -3.37
N ALA A 32 -9.18 -13.70 -2.13
CA ALA A 32 -9.56 -12.43 -1.51
C ALA A 32 -8.40 -11.42 -1.60
N THR A 33 -8.72 -10.13 -1.71
CA THR A 33 -7.78 -9.01 -1.89
C THR A 33 -6.98 -9.00 -3.19
N THR A 34 -7.35 -9.84 -4.15
CA THR A 34 -6.83 -9.76 -5.53
C THR A 34 -7.86 -9.10 -6.45
N ILE A 35 -7.38 -8.50 -7.53
CA ILE A 35 -8.22 -7.77 -8.49
C ILE A 35 -8.31 -8.55 -9.80
N VAL A 36 -9.51 -8.68 -10.33
CA VAL A 36 -9.74 -9.18 -11.69
C VAL A 36 -9.40 -8.06 -12.66
N VAL A 37 -8.35 -8.24 -13.45
CA VAL A 37 -7.85 -7.20 -14.39
C VAL A 37 -8.46 -7.32 -15.77
N ASN A 38 -9.05 -8.48 -16.11
CA ASN A 38 -9.71 -8.71 -17.38
C ASN A 38 -10.71 -9.86 -17.28
N GLY A 39 -11.84 -9.73 -17.97
CA GLY A 39 -12.91 -10.72 -18.00
C GLY A 39 -13.78 -10.73 -16.74
N HIS A 40 -14.65 -11.73 -16.65
CA HIS A 40 -15.57 -11.96 -15.54
C HIS A 40 -15.75 -13.46 -15.32
N GLY A 41 -16.25 -13.84 -14.16
CA GLY A 41 -16.51 -15.25 -13.84
C GLY A 41 -17.28 -15.38 -12.54
N GLU A 42 -17.70 -16.62 -12.28
CA GLU A 42 -18.37 -17.01 -11.04
C GLU A 42 -17.44 -17.92 -10.22
N ALA A 43 -17.49 -17.81 -8.92
CA ALA A 43 -16.69 -18.62 -8.01
C ALA A 43 -17.50 -19.05 -6.79
N ILE A 44 -17.18 -20.23 -6.27
CA ILE A 44 -17.74 -20.72 -5.01
C ILE A 44 -16.77 -20.40 -3.89
N VAL A 45 -17.26 -19.80 -2.82
CA VAL A 45 -16.45 -19.51 -1.62
C VAL A 45 -16.16 -20.81 -0.89
N VAL A 46 -14.88 -21.16 -0.77
CA VAL A 46 -14.41 -22.41 -0.14
C VAL A 46 -13.79 -22.18 1.23
N GLU A 47 -13.27 -20.98 1.53
CA GLU A 47 -12.67 -20.62 2.80
C GLU A 47 -13.05 -19.19 3.18
N THR A 48 -13.24 -18.93 4.49
CA THR A 48 -13.60 -17.60 5.02
C THR A 48 -12.71 -17.21 6.22
N GLY A 49 -12.65 -15.93 6.55
CA GLY A 49 -11.95 -15.39 7.72
C GLY A 49 -10.48 -15.80 7.76
N MET A 50 -10.03 -16.27 8.92
CA MET A 50 -8.63 -16.68 9.15
C MET A 50 -8.19 -17.91 8.36
N ASN A 51 -9.14 -18.70 7.82
CA ASN A 51 -8.80 -19.85 7.00
C ASN A 51 -8.42 -19.47 5.57
N THR A 52 -8.78 -18.27 5.11
CA THR A 52 -8.35 -17.77 3.81
C THR A 52 -6.84 -17.58 3.75
N ARG A 53 -6.28 -17.49 2.54
CA ARG A 53 -4.82 -17.27 2.38
C ARG A 53 -4.36 -15.99 3.04
N VAL A 54 -5.13 -14.91 2.92
CA VAL A 54 -4.85 -13.64 3.60
C VAL A 54 -4.97 -13.78 5.12
N GLY A 55 -5.97 -14.51 5.59
CA GLY A 55 -6.14 -14.81 7.02
C GLY A 55 -4.94 -15.56 7.61
N LYS A 56 -4.44 -16.56 6.90
CA LYS A 56 -3.23 -17.32 7.31
C LYS A 56 -1.99 -16.40 7.39
N ILE A 57 -1.80 -15.53 6.40
CA ILE A 57 -0.71 -14.52 6.43
C ILE A 57 -0.88 -13.57 7.63
N ALA A 58 -2.10 -13.09 7.88
CA ALA A 58 -2.38 -12.23 9.02
C ALA A 58 -2.10 -12.94 10.36
N GLY A 59 -2.44 -14.24 10.46
CA GLY A 59 -2.12 -15.08 11.63
C GLY A 59 -0.62 -15.15 11.89
N MET A 60 0.18 -15.42 10.87
CA MET A 60 1.66 -15.46 10.99
C MET A 60 2.24 -14.13 11.49
N ILE A 61 1.67 -13.00 11.08
CA ILE A 61 2.11 -11.66 11.52
C ILE A 61 1.73 -11.40 12.98
N ILE A 62 0.60 -11.95 13.44
CA ILE A 62 0.12 -11.76 14.83
C ILE A 62 0.92 -12.63 15.80
N GLU A 63 1.30 -13.84 15.41
CA GLU A 63 2.05 -14.79 16.24
C GLU A 63 3.54 -14.42 16.39
N ASP A 64 4.04 -13.51 15.57
CA ASP A 64 5.45 -13.08 15.65
C ASP A 64 5.68 -12.29 16.95
N GLU A 65 6.35 -12.91 17.92
CA GLU A 65 6.80 -12.24 19.15
C GLU A 65 7.73 -11.09 18.77
N SER A 66 7.46 -9.92 19.33
CA SER A 66 8.30 -8.75 19.06
C SER A 66 9.71 -9.01 19.61
N PRO A 67 10.76 -9.00 18.78
CA PRO A 67 12.12 -9.17 19.28
C PRO A 67 12.46 -8.07 20.29
N GLU A 68 13.28 -8.42 21.29
CA GLU A 68 13.79 -7.45 22.26
C GLU A 68 14.49 -6.29 21.56
N THR A 69 14.20 -5.09 22.01
CA THR A 69 14.79 -3.88 21.43
C THR A 69 16.30 -3.75 21.79
N PRO A 70 17.08 -3.03 20.97
CA PRO A 70 18.49 -2.77 21.27
C PRO A 70 18.72 -2.17 22.68
N ILE A 71 17.82 -1.28 23.14
CA ILE A 71 17.91 -0.67 24.47
C ILE A 71 17.64 -1.69 25.57
N GLN A 72 16.64 -2.57 25.39
CA GLN A 72 16.36 -3.64 26.35
C GLN A 72 17.55 -4.57 26.53
N LYS A 73 18.20 -4.98 25.44
CA LYS A 73 19.43 -5.81 25.48
C LYS A 73 20.56 -5.11 26.22
N LYS A 74 20.83 -3.83 25.89
CA LYS A 74 21.85 -3.05 26.58
C LYS A 74 21.56 -2.85 28.06
N LEU A 75 20.30 -2.61 28.42
CA LEU A 75 19.89 -2.48 29.83
C LEU A 75 20.05 -3.79 30.60
N ALA A 76 19.72 -4.92 29.99
CA ALA A 76 19.95 -6.24 30.58
C ALA A 76 21.44 -6.49 30.80
N GLU A 77 22.33 -6.12 29.86
CA GLU A 77 23.78 -6.18 30.01
C GLU A 77 24.27 -5.31 31.17
N VAL A 78 23.89 -4.05 31.21
CA VAL A 78 24.22 -3.11 32.29
C VAL A 78 23.71 -3.63 33.62
N GLY A 79 22.48 -4.10 33.68
CA GLY A 79 21.90 -4.71 34.89
C GLY A 79 22.70 -5.91 35.40
N LYS A 80 23.14 -6.78 34.46
CA LYS A 80 24.01 -7.93 34.81
C LYS A 80 25.34 -7.50 35.38
N ILE A 81 25.98 -6.50 34.77
CA ILE A 81 27.30 -5.97 35.26
C ILE A 81 27.12 -5.36 36.64
N LEU A 82 26.08 -4.55 36.86
CA LEU A 82 25.79 -3.95 38.17
C LEU A 82 25.47 -5.00 39.23
N ALA A 83 24.72 -6.03 38.90
CA ALA A 83 24.42 -7.13 39.83
C ALA A 83 25.70 -7.88 40.27
N ILE A 84 26.59 -8.20 39.31
CA ILE A 84 27.87 -8.86 39.63
C ILE A 84 28.74 -7.96 40.50
N ALA A 85 28.88 -6.67 40.14
CA ALA A 85 29.64 -5.70 40.91
C ALA A 85 29.10 -5.57 42.36
N CYS A 86 27.78 -5.51 42.51
CA CYS A 86 27.09 -5.44 43.80
C CYS A 86 27.39 -6.69 44.66
N ILE A 87 27.30 -7.88 44.07
CA ILE A 87 27.61 -9.13 44.80
C ILE A 87 29.06 -9.13 45.27
N ILE A 88 29.99 -8.71 44.42
CA ILE A 88 31.41 -8.63 44.79
C ILE A 88 31.61 -7.67 45.98
N ILE A 89 30.98 -6.48 45.93
CA ILE A 89 31.06 -5.48 47.01
C ILE A 89 30.45 -6.04 48.30
N CYS A 90 29.27 -6.69 48.22
CA CYS A 90 28.63 -7.30 49.39
C CYS A 90 29.51 -8.39 50.03
N VAL A 91 30.14 -9.24 49.23
CA VAL A 91 31.05 -10.26 49.72
C VAL A 91 32.28 -9.63 50.40
N LEU A 92 32.86 -8.58 49.79
CA LEU A 92 33.97 -7.84 50.41
C LEU A 92 33.61 -7.22 51.73
N ILE A 93 32.45 -6.55 51.84
CA ILE A 93 31.95 -5.95 53.08
C ILE A 93 31.70 -7.03 54.14
N PHE A 94 31.12 -8.15 53.74
CA PHE A 94 30.88 -9.28 54.63
C PHE A 94 32.19 -9.85 55.20
N VAL A 95 33.20 -10.07 54.35
CA VAL A 95 34.50 -10.57 54.78
C VAL A 95 35.24 -9.58 55.69
N ILE A 96 35.22 -8.28 55.38
CA ILE A 96 35.80 -7.24 56.24
C ILE A 96 35.11 -7.19 57.59
N GLY A 97 33.81 -7.36 57.64
CA GLY A 97 33.02 -7.40 58.88
C GLY A 97 33.41 -8.56 59.80
N ILE A 98 33.64 -9.74 59.20
CA ILE A 98 34.12 -10.91 59.95
C ILE A 98 35.49 -10.62 60.61
N PHE A 99 36.42 -10.02 59.85
CA PHE A 99 37.75 -9.66 60.38
C PHE A 99 37.64 -8.63 61.53
N LYS A 100 36.63 -7.75 61.50
CA LYS A 100 36.34 -6.78 62.57
C LYS A 100 35.58 -7.39 63.77
N LYS A 101 35.33 -8.71 63.77
CA LYS A 101 34.57 -9.43 64.82
C LYS A 101 33.14 -8.94 65.05
N ILE A 102 32.50 -8.40 64.01
CA ILE A 102 31.11 -8.03 64.05
C ILE A 102 30.25 -9.32 63.97
N PRO A 103 29.10 -9.39 64.67
CA PRO A 103 28.25 -10.57 64.64
C PRO A 103 27.84 -10.94 63.20
N ILE A 104 27.97 -12.20 62.82
CA ILE A 104 27.75 -12.71 61.49
C ILE A 104 26.36 -12.37 60.96
N VAL A 105 25.35 -12.47 61.81
CA VAL A 105 23.95 -12.17 61.44
C VAL A 105 23.76 -10.69 61.08
N GLU A 106 24.38 -9.78 61.84
CA GLU A 106 24.30 -8.33 61.58
C GLU A 106 24.99 -7.96 60.25
N MET A 107 26.18 -8.54 60.00
CA MET A 107 26.89 -8.33 58.74
C MET A 107 26.13 -8.92 57.53
N PHE A 108 25.51 -10.08 57.71
CA PHE A 108 24.68 -10.67 56.68
C PHE A 108 23.50 -9.76 56.32
N MET A 109 22.75 -9.30 57.33
CA MET A 109 21.62 -8.39 57.12
C MET A 109 22.04 -7.06 56.47
N THR A 110 23.18 -6.51 56.89
CA THR A 110 23.73 -5.28 56.28
C THR A 110 24.12 -5.50 54.82
N SER A 111 24.79 -6.62 54.51
CA SER A 111 25.21 -6.95 53.15
C SER A 111 24.01 -7.19 52.26
N VAL A 112 22.97 -7.88 52.71
CA VAL A 112 21.71 -8.10 51.97
C VAL A 112 20.99 -6.78 51.77
N GLY A 113 20.88 -5.92 52.80
CA GLY A 113 20.27 -4.60 52.67
C GLY A 113 20.94 -3.72 51.65
N LEU A 114 22.30 -3.76 51.59
CA LEU A 114 23.08 -3.04 50.58
C LEU A 114 22.86 -3.63 49.20
N ALA A 115 22.76 -4.95 49.04
CA ALA A 115 22.49 -5.60 47.76
C ALA A 115 21.11 -5.18 47.21
N VAL A 116 20.11 -5.16 48.05
CA VAL A 116 18.76 -4.72 47.63
C VAL A 116 18.74 -3.23 47.26
N ALA A 117 19.39 -2.37 48.07
CA ALA A 117 19.46 -0.93 47.80
C ALA A 117 20.23 -0.58 46.50
N ALA A 118 21.12 -1.45 46.02
CA ALA A 118 21.89 -1.24 44.82
C ALA A 118 21.16 -1.67 43.53
N ILE A 119 19.97 -2.28 43.60
CA ILE A 119 19.21 -2.67 42.42
C ILE A 119 18.56 -1.41 41.81
N PRO A 120 18.85 -1.08 40.54
CA PRO A 120 18.31 0.11 39.89
C PRO A 120 16.86 -0.12 39.41
N GLU A 121 15.89 -0.20 40.32
CA GLU A 121 14.48 -0.50 40.02
C GLU A 121 13.83 0.56 39.12
N GLY A 122 14.32 1.79 39.13
CA GLY A 122 13.78 2.89 38.31
C GLY A 122 14.10 2.81 36.83
N LEU A 123 15.09 2.01 36.40
CA LEU A 123 15.60 1.99 35.04
C LEU A 123 14.54 1.54 34.00
N PRO A 124 13.80 0.43 34.21
CA PRO A 124 12.73 0.02 33.29
C PRO A 124 11.58 1.04 33.21
N ALA A 125 11.24 1.67 34.33
CA ALA A 125 10.20 2.68 34.41
C ALA A 125 10.55 3.93 33.59
N ILE A 126 11.78 4.42 33.69
CA ILE A 126 12.26 5.58 32.93
C ILE A 126 12.19 5.31 31.44
N VAL A 127 12.64 4.12 30.98
CA VAL A 127 12.57 3.73 29.55
C VAL A 127 11.12 3.71 29.06
N THR A 128 10.21 3.11 29.81
CA THR A 128 8.79 3.06 29.46
C THR A 128 8.20 4.46 29.34
N ILE A 129 8.52 5.37 30.27
CA ILE A 129 8.09 6.77 30.21
C ILE A 129 8.64 7.47 28.97
N MET A 130 9.92 7.32 28.65
CA MET A 130 10.55 7.92 27.48
C MET A 130 9.90 7.41 26.19
N LEU A 131 9.67 6.12 26.07
CA LEU A 131 8.98 5.53 24.93
C LEU A 131 7.54 6.04 24.80
N SER A 132 6.81 6.18 25.91
CA SER A 132 5.44 6.74 25.93
C SER A 132 5.40 8.19 25.45
N ILE A 133 6.38 9.01 25.84
CA ILE A 133 6.52 10.39 25.31
C ILE A 133 6.80 10.36 23.81
N GLY A 134 7.65 9.44 23.35
CA GLY A 134 7.93 9.22 21.92
C GLY A 134 6.67 8.87 21.15
N VAL A 135 5.89 7.90 21.61
CA VAL A 135 4.59 7.52 21.01
C VAL A 135 3.65 8.71 20.94
N THR A 136 3.54 9.49 22.01
CA THR A 136 2.67 10.67 22.04
C THR A 136 3.08 11.71 20.97
N LYS A 137 4.37 11.95 20.80
CA LYS A 137 4.89 12.84 19.75
C LYS A 137 4.60 12.32 18.35
N MET A 138 4.75 11.01 18.14
CA MET A 138 4.48 10.38 16.83
C MET A 138 2.98 10.36 16.52
N ALA A 139 2.12 10.09 17.52
CA ALA A 139 0.67 10.14 17.37
C ALA A 139 0.19 11.54 16.95
N LYS A 140 0.79 12.61 17.49
CA LYS A 140 0.53 13.99 17.04
C LYS A 140 0.93 14.26 15.58
N LYS A 141 1.76 13.41 15.00
CA LYS A 141 2.15 13.42 13.58
C LYS A 141 1.36 12.42 12.73
N ASN A 142 0.20 11.97 13.22
CA ASN A 142 -0.69 10.99 12.58
C ASN A 142 -0.05 9.62 12.34
N SER A 143 0.98 9.27 13.11
CA SER A 143 1.58 7.94 13.04
C SER A 143 0.83 6.97 13.95
N ILE A 144 0.49 5.79 13.45
CA ILE A 144 -0.17 4.73 14.22
C ILE A 144 0.90 3.81 14.79
N ILE A 145 1.10 3.88 16.11
CA ILE A 145 2.06 3.04 16.83
C ILE A 145 1.30 1.91 17.53
N ARG A 146 1.56 0.68 17.16
CA ARG A 146 0.91 -0.50 17.76
C ARG A 146 1.68 -1.07 18.95
N LYS A 147 3.01 -0.96 18.96
CA LYS A 147 3.88 -1.51 20.02
C LYS A 147 4.90 -0.45 20.42
N LEU A 148 5.14 -0.26 21.73
CA LEU A 148 6.11 0.71 22.27
C LEU A 148 7.53 0.51 21.70
N PRO A 149 8.04 -0.73 21.57
CA PRO A 149 9.37 -0.97 20.98
C PRO A 149 9.55 -0.43 19.56
N ALA A 150 8.49 -0.29 18.77
CA ALA A 150 8.57 0.22 17.40
C ALA A 150 9.14 1.65 17.31
N VAL A 151 8.92 2.47 18.35
CA VAL A 151 9.44 3.84 18.41
C VAL A 151 10.97 3.84 18.51
N GLU A 152 11.52 2.93 19.31
CA GLU A 152 12.97 2.77 19.45
C GLU A 152 13.59 2.23 18.18
N THR A 153 13.01 1.18 17.60
CA THR A 153 13.49 0.57 16.35
C THR A 153 13.55 1.60 15.24
N LEU A 154 12.52 2.44 15.11
CA LEU A 154 12.48 3.51 14.12
C LEU A 154 13.58 4.56 14.39
N GLY A 155 13.78 4.94 15.67
CA GLY A 155 14.78 5.93 16.08
C GLY A 155 16.23 5.45 15.92
N SER A 156 16.47 4.14 15.96
CA SER A 156 17.79 3.52 15.81
C SER A 156 18.09 3.03 14.38
N SER A 157 17.12 3.15 13.46
CA SER A 157 17.29 2.70 12.08
C SER A 157 18.24 3.59 11.31
N SER A 158 19.24 3.02 10.66
CA SER A 158 20.18 3.70 9.77
C SER A 158 19.76 3.65 8.30
N VAL A 159 18.87 2.73 7.94
CA VAL A 159 18.35 2.54 6.58
C VAL A 159 16.84 2.37 6.63
N ILE A 160 16.14 3.11 5.79
CA ILE A 160 14.69 3.01 5.62
C ILE A 160 14.40 2.55 4.20
N CYS A 161 13.80 1.35 4.06
CA CYS A 161 13.31 0.84 2.80
C CYS A 161 11.81 1.14 2.72
N SER A 162 11.40 1.91 1.71
CA SER A 162 10.00 2.29 1.52
C SER A 162 9.49 1.82 0.16
N ASP A 163 8.29 1.25 0.15
CA ASP A 163 7.57 1.00 -1.10
C ASP A 163 7.08 2.34 -1.68
N LYS A 164 6.96 2.40 -3.00
CA LYS A 164 6.46 3.57 -3.71
C LYS A 164 4.93 3.66 -3.59
N THR A 165 4.24 2.59 -3.95
CA THR A 165 2.80 2.61 -4.19
C THR A 165 2.00 2.46 -2.89
N GLY A 166 1.16 3.46 -2.57
CA GLY A 166 0.37 3.46 -1.32
C GLY A 166 1.15 3.82 -0.07
N THR A 167 2.48 4.02 -0.17
CA THR A 167 3.35 4.47 0.93
C THR A 167 3.89 5.86 0.67
N LEU A 168 4.69 6.05 -0.37
CA LEU A 168 5.16 7.39 -0.79
C LEU A 168 4.11 8.10 -1.64
N THR A 169 3.23 7.37 -2.28
CA THR A 169 2.10 7.88 -3.06
C THR A 169 0.78 7.47 -2.42
N GLN A 170 -0.29 8.17 -2.75
CA GLN A 170 -1.63 7.89 -2.22
C GLN A 170 -2.35 6.72 -2.92
N ASN A 171 -1.68 5.99 -3.82
CA ASN A 171 -2.29 5.00 -4.71
C ASN A 171 -3.52 5.56 -5.46
N LYS A 172 -3.48 6.86 -5.77
CA LYS A 172 -4.53 7.59 -6.47
C LYS A 172 -3.93 8.26 -7.69
N MET A 173 -4.43 7.89 -8.86
CA MET A 173 -4.10 8.57 -10.10
C MET A 173 -4.95 9.84 -10.23
N THR A 174 -4.34 10.89 -10.79
CA THR A 174 -5.02 12.17 -11.04
C THR A 174 -4.54 12.71 -12.39
N VAL A 175 -5.46 13.22 -13.19
CA VAL A 175 -5.10 13.90 -14.44
C VAL A 175 -4.54 15.27 -14.08
N THR A 176 -3.25 15.48 -14.38
CA THR A 176 -2.56 16.75 -14.08
C THR A 176 -2.56 17.69 -15.27
N ASP A 177 -2.55 17.15 -16.49
CA ASP A 177 -2.56 17.96 -17.72
C ASP A 177 -3.25 17.20 -18.85
N VAL A 178 -3.87 17.95 -19.76
CA VAL A 178 -4.52 17.43 -20.97
C VAL A 178 -3.92 18.17 -22.16
N ARG A 179 -3.40 17.42 -23.11
CA ARG A 179 -2.71 17.95 -24.28
C ARG A 179 -3.29 17.41 -25.58
N ASN A 180 -3.25 18.22 -26.60
CA ASN A 180 -3.39 17.81 -28.00
C ASN A 180 -2.01 17.75 -28.69
N CYS A 181 -1.97 17.48 -29.97
CA CYS A 181 -0.72 17.40 -30.74
C CYS A 181 0.04 18.74 -30.90
N PHE A 182 -0.53 19.87 -30.50
CA PHE A 182 0.06 21.20 -30.60
C PHE A 182 0.44 21.81 -29.22
N GLY A 183 0.17 21.10 -28.13
CA GLY A 183 0.49 21.55 -26.81
C GLY A 183 -0.66 21.37 -25.80
N ARG A 184 -0.80 22.29 -24.85
CA ARG A 184 -1.84 22.21 -23.84
C ARG A 184 -3.22 22.47 -24.46
N ALA A 185 -4.18 21.59 -24.23
CA ALA A 185 -5.54 21.73 -24.71
C ALA A 185 -6.22 22.96 -24.09
N ASN A 186 -7.00 23.70 -24.87
CA ASN A 186 -7.88 24.74 -24.35
C ASN A 186 -9.09 24.10 -23.59
N SER A 187 -9.88 24.91 -22.89
CA SER A 187 -10.98 24.39 -22.04
C SER A 187 -12.00 23.55 -22.82
N SER A 188 -12.32 23.93 -24.06
CA SER A 188 -13.27 23.18 -24.91
C SER A 188 -12.69 21.86 -25.38
N GLU A 189 -11.42 21.86 -25.79
CA GLU A 189 -10.70 20.65 -26.19
C GLU A 189 -10.48 19.70 -25.01
N LYS A 190 -10.10 20.25 -23.84
CA LYS A 190 -9.95 19.49 -22.61
C LYS A 190 -11.23 18.73 -22.28
N LYS A 191 -12.38 19.44 -22.29
CA LYS A 191 -13.67 18.83 -22.04
C LYS A 191 -13.95 17.71 -23.03
N PHE A 192 -13.79 17.96 -24.33
CA PHE A 192 -14.04 16.98 -25.40
C PHE A 192 -13.13 15.74 -25.29
N ILE A 193 -11.86 15.93 -24.99
CA ILE A 193 -10.91 14.82 -24.79
C ILE A 193 -11.32 13.97 -23.57
N LEU A 194 -11.73 14.62 -22.49
CA LEU A 194 -12.17 13.92 -21.26
C LEU A 194 -13.53 13.22 -21.47
N GLU A 195 -14.44 13.78 -22.24
CA GLU A 195 -15.69 13.12 -22.65
C GLU A 195 -15.40 11.80 -23.39
N LEU A 196 -14.57 11.85 -24.43
CA LEU A 196 -14.18 10.65 -25.16
C LEU A 196 -13.39 9.67 -24.31
N GLY A 197 -12.48 10.19 -23.47
CA GLY A 197 -11.68 9.38 -22.53
C GLY A 197 -12.57 8.60 -21.57
N THR A 198 -13.58 9.25 -20.98
CA THR A 198 -14.55 8.64 -20.05
C THR A 198 -15.43 7.59 -20.71
N MET A 199 -15.82 7.82 -21.96
CA MET A 199 -16.60 6.83 -22.73
C MET A 199 -15.81 5.54 -22.99
N CYS A 200 -14.47 5.62 -23.04
CA CYS A 200 -13.59 4.46 -23.20
C CYS A 200 -13.06 3.96 -21.84
N THR A 201 -13.92 3.88 -20.82
CA THR A 201 -13.60 3.32 -19.49
C THR A 201 -14.65 2.31 -19.05
N ASP A 202 -14.22 1.39 -18.17
CA ASP A 202 -15.11 0.42 -17.49
C ASP A 202 -15.50 0.87 -16.08
N THR A 203 -15.30 2.16 -15.74
CA THR A 203 -15.66 2.72 -14.43
C THR A 203 -17.15 2.75 -14.22
N THR A 204 -17.60 2.48 -13.01
CA THR A 204 -19.00 2.63 -12.56
C THR A 204 -19.14 3.82 -11.63
N GLU A 205 -20.27 4.54 -11.76
CA GLU A 205 -20.63 5.63 -10.85
C GLU A 205 -21.18 5.05 -9.54
N GLU A 206 -20.59 5.41 -8.40
CA GLU A 206 -21.04 5.00 -7.07
C GLU A 206 -21.03 6.18 -6.10
N ARG A 207 -21.90 6.09 -5.07
CA ARG A 207 -21.87 7.05 -3.97
C ARG A 207 -20.87 6.61 -2.89
N ILE A 208 -19.71 7.26 -2.86
CA ILE A 208 -18.67 7.03 -1.87
C ILE A 208 -18.73 8.12 -0.80
N ASN A 209 -19.02 7.75 0.45
CA ASN A 209 -19.19 8.70 1.56
C ASN A 209 -20.20 9.83 1.27
N GLY A 210 -21.30 9.51 0.59
CA GLY A 210 -22.35 10.47 0.23
C GLY A 210 -22.05 11.38 -0.97
N LYS A 211 -20.86 11.29 -1.56
CA LYS A 211 -20.48 12.00 -2.79
C LYS A 211 -20.45 11.03 -3.97
N LEU A 212 -20.83 11.55 -5.13
CA LEU A 212 -20.70 10.81 -6.39
C LEU A 212 -19.20 10.63 -6.69
N GLY A 213 -18.81 9.44 -7.06
CA GLY A 213 -17.43 9.11 -7.45
C GLY A 213 -17.41 7.93 -8.40
N PHE A 214 -16.24 7.53 -8.85
CA PHE A 214 -16.05 6.41 -9.76
C PHE A 214 -15.30 5.27 -9.10
N VAL A 215 -15.69 4.05 -9.42
CA VAL A 215 -14.99 2.81 -9.02
C VAL A 215 -14.53 2.08 -10.29
N GLY A 216 -13.31 1.57 -10.28
CA GLY A 216 -12.70 0.89 -11.42
C GLY A 216 -11.17 0.88 -11.33
N GLU A 217 -10.52 0.69 -12.46
CA GLU A 217 -9.06 0.77 -12.59
C GLU A 217 -8.58 2.22 -12.32
N ALA A 218 -7.45 2.38 -11.63
CA ALA A 218 -6.98 3.68 -11.11
C ALA A 218 -6.82 4.75 -12.20
N THR A 219 -6.30 4.39 -13.36
CA THR A 219 -6.12 5.31 -14.50
C THR A 219 -7.46 5.73 -15.09
N GLU A 220 -8.40 4.81 -15.21
CA GLU A 220 -9.74 5.08 -15.72
C GLU A 220 -10.56 5.94 -14.76
N VAL A 221 -10.45 5.67 -13.46
CA VAL A 221 -11.05 6.49 -12.40
C VAL A 221 -10.52 7.91 -12.44
N ALA A 222 -9.21 8.09 -12.70
CA ALA A 222 -8.62 9.43 -12.83
C ALA A 222 -9.22 10.21 -14.01
N ILE A 223 -9.39 9.57 -15.16
CA ILE A 223 -10.00 10.18 -16.36
C ILE A 223 -11.47 10.56 -16.07
N SER A 224 -12.24 9.63 -15.49
CA SER A 224 -13.66 9.87 -15.20
C SER A 224 -13.87 10.95 -14.13
N ASN A 225 -13.02 11.01 -13.11
CA ASN A 225 -13.05 12.09 -12.11
C ASN A 225 -12.72 13.45 -12.74
N ALA A 226 -11.68 13.52 -13.58
CA ALA A 226 -11.31 14.75 -14.26
C ALA A 226 -12.43 15.23 -15.22
N ALA A 227 -13.13 14.31 -15.87
CA ALA A 227 -14.28 14.61 -16.70
C ALA A 227 -15.45 15.18 -15.85
N MET A 228 -15.71 14.58 -14.70
CA MET A 228 -16.73 15.05 -13.76
C MET A 228 -16.42 16.47 -13.23
N GLU A 229 -15.15 16.77 -12.95
CA GLU A 229 -14.71 18.11 -12.55
C GLU A 229 -14.95 19.17 -13.65
N GLU A 230 -14.87 18.78 -14.93
CA GLU A 230 -15.22 19.64 -16.07
C GLU A 230 -16.74 19.65 -16.39
N GLY A 231 -17.57 19.10 -15.50
CA GLY A 231 -19.02 19.07 -15.66
C GLY A 231 -19.52 18.05 -16.69
N VAL A 232 -18.76 16.99 -16.94
CA VAL A 232 -19.15 15.88 -17.81
C VAL A 232 -19.83 14.79 -16.98
N SER A 233 -21.05 14.43 -17.32
CA SER A 233 -21.78 13.30 -16.72
C SER A 233 -21.61 12.07 -17.59
N LYS A 234 -21.06 11.01 -17.03
CA LYS A 234 -20.89 9.74 -17.76
C LYS A 234 -22.23 9.12 -18.12
N SER A 235 -23.19 9.14 -17.20
CA SER A 235 -24.56 8.64 -17.43
C SER A 235 -25.22 9.38 -18.60
N PHE A 236 -25.13 10.71 -18.65
CA PHE A 236 -25.69 11.50 -19.75
C PHE A 236 -25.03 11.14 -21.10
N LEU A 237 -23.70 10.99 -21.13
CA LEU A 237 -23.00 10.58 -22.36
C LEU A 237 -23.40 9.17 -22.83
N TYR A 238 -23.68 8.25 -21.90
CA TYR A 238 -24.15 6.90 -22.24
C TYR A 238 -25.56 6.88 -22.81
N ASP A 239 -26.43 7.81 -22.42
CA ASP A 239 -27.75 7.96 -22.99
C ASP A 239 -27.70 8.48 -24.43
N GLU A 240 -26.78 9.43 -24.72
CA GLU A 240 -26.56 9.95 -26.07
C GLU A 240 -25.80 9.00 -27.00
N MET A 241 -24.79 8.30 -26.44
CA MET A 241 -23.84 7.45 -27.20
C MET A 241 -23.74 6.07 -26.53
N LYS A 242 -24.78 5.26 -26.67
CA LYS A 242 -24.82 3.93 -26.05
C LYS A 242 -23.68 3.05 -26.56
N ARG A 243 -22.90 2.50 -25.62
CA ARG A 243 -21.86 1.51 -25.91
C ARG A 243 -22.54 0.22 -26.41
N ILE A 244 -22.13 -0.26 -27.58
CA ILE A 244 -22.71 -1.45 -28.22
C ILE A 244 -21.76 -2.63 -28.13
N ASN A 245 -20.47 -2.36 -28.20
CA ASN A 245 -19.44 -3.40 -28.14
C ASN A 245 -18.11 -2.80 -27.67
N ASP A 246 -17.18 -3.65 -27.27
CA ASP A 246 -15.84 -3.24 -26.89
C ASP A 246 -14.80 -4.33 -27.20
N ILE A 247 -13.55 -3.90 -27.25
CA ILE A 247 -12.38 -4.74 -27.22
C ILE A 247 -11.60 -4.34 -25.97
N PRO A 248 -11.58 -5.17 -24.92
CA PRO A 248 -10.94 -4.87 -23.66
C PRO A 248 -9.46 -4.52 -23.82
N PHE A 249 -8.87 -3.96 -22.78
CA PHE A 249 -7.44 -3.69 -22.77
C PHE A 249 -6.66 -5.01 -22.91
N ASP A 250 -5.73 -5.01 -23.85
CA ASP A 250 -4.79 -6.12 -24.06
C ASP A 250 -3.35 -5.60 -23.98
N SER A 251 -2.52 -6.23 -23.14
CA SER A 251 -1.15 -5.81 -22.88
C SER A 251 -0.22 -5.94 -24.09
N LYS A 252 -0.51 -6.86 -25.04
CA LYS A 252 0.24 -7.01 -26.30
C LYS A 252 -0.16 -5.91 -27.29
N ARG A 253 -1.46 -5.62 -27.34
CA ARG A 253 -2.02 -4.56 -28.16
C ARG A 253 -1.76 -3.17 -27.57
N LYS A 254 -1.60 -3.08 -26.24
CA LYS A 254 -1.46 -1.86 -25.43
C LYS A 254 -2.59 -0.85 -25.62
N MET A 255 -3.78 -1.32 -25.93
CA MET A 255 -4.95 -0.48 -26.26
C MET A 255 -6.24 -1.15 -25.82
N MET A 256 -7.22 -0.31 -25.49
CA MET A 256 -8.64 -0.65 -25.31
C MET A 256 -9.45 0.11 -26.35
N THR A 257 -10.53 -0.49 -26.84
CA THR A 257 -11.40 0.14 -27.84
C THR A 257 -12.86 -0.05 -27.46
N THR A 258 -13.66 0.98 -27.54
CA THR A 258 -15.11 0.93 -27.33
C THR A 258 -15.84 1.43 -28.56
N ILE A 259 -17.00 0.83 -28.84
CA ILE A 259 -17.84 1.13 -30.00
C ILE A 259 -19.17 1.65 -29.51
N HIS A 260 -19.54 2.85 -29.94
CA HIS A 260 -20.75 3.55 -29.51
C HIS A 260 -21.65 3.87 -30.69
N LYS A 261 -22.97 3.82 -30.46
CA LYS A 261 -23.91 4.32 -31.44
C LYS A 261 -23.86 5.84 -31.44
N TYR A 262 -23.73 6.45 -32.61
CA TYR A 262 -23.66 7.90 -32.79
C TYR A 262 -24.40 8.34 -34.06
N GLY A 263 -25.55 9.02 -33.87
CA GLY A 263 -26.42 9.37 -35.00
C GLY A 263 -26.85 8.13 -35.78
N ASN A 264 -26.67 8.18 -37.11
CA ASN A 264 -26.96 7.05 -38.01
C ASN A 264 -25.76 6.11 -38.21
N GLY A 265 -24.67 6.30 -37.47
CA GLY A 265 -23.43 5.52 -37.58
C GLY A 265 -22.89 5.10 -36.22
N TYR A 266 -21.58 4.93 -36.20
CA TYR A 266 -20.83 4.49 -35.03
C TYR A 266 -19.66 5.41 -34.75
N ARG A 267 -19.38 5.65 -33.47
CA ARG A 267 -18.15 6.28 -33.01
C ARG A 267 -17.30 5.20 -32.32
N ILE A 268 -16.07 5.04 -32.79
CA ILE A 268 -15.10 4.10 -32.23
C ILE A 268 -14.08 4.94 -31.48
N ILE A 269 -13.89 4.64 -30.18
CA ILE A 269 -12.96 5.33 -29.30
C ILE A 269 -11.92 4.34 -28.85
N THR A 270 -10.65 4.68 -29.04
CA THR A 270 -9.53 3.84 -28.63
C THR A 270 -8.62 4.63 -27.70
N LYS A 271 -8.29 4.08 -26.54
CA LYS A 271 -7.26 4.59 -25.64
C LYS A 271 -6.12 3.58 -25.53
N GLY A 272 -4.93 4.05 -25.25
CA GLY A 272 -3.75 3.18 -25.08
C GLY A 272 -2.45 3.95 -25.01
N ALA A 273 -1.34 3.22 -25.08
CA ALA A 273 -0.01 3.79 -25.03
C ALA A 273 0.24 4.75 -26.20
N PRO A 274 0.75 5.98 -25.93
CA PRO A 274 0.90 7.01 -26.96
C PRO A 274 1.82 6.57 -28.09
N ASP A 275 2.90 5.87 -27.81
CA ASP A 275 3.86 5.31 -28.78
C ASP A 275 3.22 4.35 -29.80
N VAL A 276 2.14 3.68 -29.40
CA VAL A 276 1.39 2.76 -30.25
C VAL A 276 0.28 3.47 -31.01
N LEU A 277 -0.47 4.35 -30.31
CA LEU A 277 -1.59 5.08 -30.90
C LEU A 277 -1.13 6.06 -31.98
N LEU A 278 -0.07 6.85 -31.73
CA LEU A 278 0.43 7.86 -32.66
C LEU A 278 0.84 7.24 -34.02
N LYS A 279 1.37 6.03 -34.03
CA LYS A 279 1.70 5.32 -35.27
C LYS A 279 0.48 5.00 -36.13
N ARG A 280 -0.71 4.94 -35.53
CA ARG A 280 -1.98 4.62 -36.19
C ARG A 280 -2.82 5.86 -36.51
N CYS A 281 -2.44 7.02 -35.97
CA CYS A 281 -3.14 8.27 -36.24
C CYS A 281 -2.65 8.90 -37.54
N SER A 282 -3.59 9.35 -38.37
CA SER A 282 -3.34 10.14 -39.57
C SER A 282 -3.62 11.63 -39.34
N ASN A 283 -4.54 11.94 -38.43
CA ASN A 283 -4.96 13.29 -38.16
C ASN A 283 -4.97 13.57 -36.64
N CYS A 284 -5.00 14.83 -36.30
CA CYS A 284 -5.10 15.36 -34.94
C CYS A 284 -6.28 16.34 -34.86
N TYR A 285 -6.96 16.37 -33.71
CA TYR A 285 -7.98 17.35 -33.43
C TYR A 285 -7.40 18.52 -32.65
N SER A 286 -7.54 19.72 -33.16
CA SER A 286 -7.13 20.95 -32.48
C SER A 286 -7.96 22.14 -32.93
N GLY A 287 -8.37 23.01 -32.01
CA GLY A 287 -9.14 24.22 -32.31
C GLY A 287 -10.49 23.95 -32.97
N GLY A 288 -11.10 22.78 -32.73
CA GLY A 288 -12.35 22.42 -33.41
C GLY A 288 -12.17 21.84 -34.82
N GLN A 289 -10.95 21.70 -35.29
CA GLN A 289 -10.63 21.24 -36.65
C GLN A 289 -9.81 19.95 -36.64
N ILE A 290 -9.95 19.16 -37.69
CA ILE A 290 -9.15 17.96 -37.94
C ILE A 290 -7.97 18.34 -38.86
N VAL A 291 -6.75 18.16 -38.39
CA VAL A 291 -5.51 18.56 -39.08
C VAL A 291 -4.65 17.33 -39.28
N PRO A 292 -3.98 17.18 -40.45
CA PRO A 292 -3.03 16.08 -40.69
C PRO A 292 -1.84 16.11 -39.71
N ILE A 293 -1.47 14.95 -39.16
CA ILE A 293 -0.42 14.82 -38.14
C ILE A 293 1.01 14.69 -38.73
N PHE A 294 1.14 14.61 -40.08
CA PHE A 294 2.38 14.21 -40.77
C PHE A 294 3.65 14.99 -40.44
N SER A 295 3.53 16.24 -39.98
CA SER A 295 4.70 17.11 -39.75
C SER A 295 5.17 17.12 -38.27
N LYS A 296 4.49 16.44 -37.36
CA LYS A 296 4.74 16.56 -35.88
C LYS A 296 4.79 15.24 -35.13
N LYS A 297 4.84 14.09 -35.83
CA LYS A 297 4.87 12.79 -35.15
C LYS A 297 6.07 12.61 -34.21
N ASP A 298 7.18 13.26 -34.54
CA ASP A 298 8.43 13.15 -33.78
C ASP A 298 8.51 14.17 -32.64
N ASP A 299 7.60 15.17 -32.60
CA ASP A 299 7.54 16.22 -31.59
C ASP A 299 6.51 15.93 -30.46
N ILE A 300 5.67 14.90 -30.63
CA ILE A 300 4.62 14.48 -29.70
C ILE A 300 5.09 13.26 -28.90
#